data_30f167d2f58a55f29e5fdb14136055d8
#
_entry.id   30f167d2f58a55f29e5fdb14136055d8
#
_cell.length_a   1.000
_cell.length_b   1.000
_cell.length_c   1.000
_cell.angle_alpha   90.00
_cell.angle_beta   90.00
_cell.angle_gamma   90.00
#
_symmetry.space_group_name_H-M   'P 1'
#
loop_
_entity.id
_entity.type
_entity.pdbx_description
1 polymer ?
#
loop_
_entity_poly.entity_id
_entity_poly.type
_entity_poly.pdbx_seq_one_letter_code
_entity_poly.pdbx_strand_id
1 'polypeptide(L)'
;MCSEGLRERYVNPYTDFAFKLLFGTDLNKEILIGFLNALFDGKQVIEDVTYLNTEHLGSKETDRRAVFDVYCENEKGEKILIEMQRGEQQFFKDRSIYYATYPIREQAIKGEIWDYELKAVYVIGILNFALDDVSSSSFRHEVKLMDTTTHEVFFDKLTFVYLEMPKFHKTEQELDTLFDKWMFVLKNLARLMERPTALQERVFNRLFEAAEIAQFSKENLYAYEESLKVYRDWNNVIDTAIQKGIARGMEEGLVKGMEEGIAKGMEEGIAKGMEEGIVKG
;
A
#
# COMPACT_ATOMS: atom_id res chain seq x y z
N MET A 1 -12.56 18.47 31.52
CA MET A 1 -13.10 18.85 30.21
C MET A 1 -12.64 17.77 29.22
N CYS A 2 -13.48 16.80 28.93
CA CYS A 2 -13.20 15.82 27.87
C CYS A 2 -13.20 16.58 26.55
N SER A 3 -12.08 16.56 25.83
CA SER A 3 -12.03 16.97 24.44
C SER A 3 -13.01 16.06 23.69
N GLU A 4 -14.12 16.63 23.22
CA GLU A 4 -14.91 16.01 22.16
C GLU A 4 -13.99 15.89 20.95
N GLY A 5 -13.34 14.72 20.82
CA GLY A 5 -12.61 14.37 19.62
C GLY A 5 -13.61 14.45 18.47
N LEU A 6 -13.32 15.25 17.45
CA LEU A 6 -14.05 15.26 16.20
C LEU A 6 -14.27 13.81 15.79
N ARG A 7 -15.51 13.32 15.86
CA ARG A 7 -15.86 11.97 15.42
C ARG A 7 -15.62 11.94 13.92
N GLU A 8 -14.78 11.00 13.49
CA GLU A 8 -14.57 10.74 12.07
C GLU A 8 -15.94 10.54 11.41
N ARG A 9 -16.21 11.24 10.30
CA ARG A 9 -17.46 11.09 9.55
C ARG A 9 -17.43 9.85 8.67
N TYR A 10 -16.28 9.61 8.05
CA TYR A 10 -16.08 8.52 7.10
C TYR A 10 -15.06 7.52 7.63
N VAL A 11 -15.21 6.29 7.19
CA VAL A 11 -14.31 5.20 7.57
C VAL A 11 -12.86 5.46 7.11
N ASN A 12 -11.93 4.88 7.84
CA ASN A 12 -10.54 4.83 7.41
C ASN A 12 -10.31 3.65 6.44
N PRO A 13 -10.00 3.90 5.15
CA PRO A 13 -9.82 2.83 4.15
C PRO A 13 -8.68 1.88 4.48
N TYR A 14 -7.73 2.28 5.32
CA TYR A 14 -6.61 1.42 5.73
C TYR A 14 -6.98 0.40 6.81
N THR A 15 -8.23 0.35 7.27
CA THR A 15 -8.72 -0.73 8.11
C THR A 15 -9.21 -1.89 7.26
N ASP A 16 -9.03 -3.12 7.72
CA ASP A 16 -9.46 -4.34 7.01
C ASP A 16 -10.97 -4.31 6.72
N PHE A 17 -11.76 -3.93 7.73
CA PHE A 17 -13.21 -3.81 7.57
C PHE A 17 -13.61 -2.79 6.50
N ALA A 18 -13.06 -1.57 6.55
CA ALA A 18 -13.45 -0.52 5.61
C ALA A 18 -12.99 -0.83 4.19
N PHE A 19 -11.80 -1.41 4.02
CA PHE A 19 -11.33 -1.80 2.70
C PHE A 19 -12.23 -2.84 2.07
N LYS A 20 -12.56 -3.89 2.82
CA LYS A 20 -13.48 -4.95 2.36
C LYS A 20 -14.90 -4.43 2.13
N LEU A 21 -15.39 -3.52 2.98
CA LEU A 21 -16.70 -2.89 2.78
C LEU A 21 -16.76 -2.12 1.46
N LEU A 22 -15.73 -1.31 1.17
CA LEU A 22 -15.72 -0.45 -0.01
C LEU A 22 -15.43 -1.21 -1.31
N PHE A 23 -14.54 -2.20 -1.27
CA PHE A 23 -14.00 -2.85 -2.47
C PHE A 23 -14.30 -4.35 -2.57
N GLY A 24 -14.71 -5.01 -1.50
CA GLY A 24 -14.84 -6.47 -1.42
C GLY A 24 -16.28 -6.98 -1.33
N THR A 25 -17.30 -6.17 -1.62
CA THR A 25 -18.70 -6.57 -1.51
C THR A 25 -19.47 -6.35 -2.82
N ASP A 26 -20.39 -7.27 -3.14
CA ASP A 26 -21.27 -7.12 -4.31
C ASP A 26 -22.11 -5.85 -4.28
N LEU A 27 -22.50 -5.41 -3.08
CA LEU A 27 -23.28 -4.17 -2.89
C LEU A 27 -22.50 -2.93 -3.41
N ASN A 28 -21.19 -2.93 -3.28
CA ASN A 28 -20.32 -1.82 -3.62
C ASN A 28 -19.43 -2.11 -4.84
N LYS A 29 -19.79 -3.09 -5.67
CA LYS A 29 -19.06 -3.50 -6.86
C LYS A 29 -18.73 -2.34 -7.80
N GLU A 30 -19.64 -1.37 -7.96
CA GLU A 30 -19.42 -0.17 -8.77
C GLU A 30 -18.21 0.64 -8.29
N ILE A 31 -17.91 0.65 -6.98
CA ILE A 31 -16.76 1.35 -6.42
C ILE A 31 -15.47 0.68 -6.89
N LEU A 32 -15.40 -0.65 -6.81
CA LEU A 32 -14.25 -1.42 -7.29
C LEU A 32 -14.02 -1.24 -8.79
N ILE A 33 -15.07 -1.37 -9.60
CA ILE A 33 -15.00 -1.20 -11.05
C ILE A 33 -14.51 0.22 -11.41
N GLY A 34 -15.05 1.25 -10.73
CA GLY A 34 -14.62 2.62 -10.93
C GLY A 34 -13.14 2.86 -10.59
N PHE A 35 -12.66 2.26 -9.50
CA PHE A 35 -11.24 2.30 -9.13
C PHE A 35 -10.36 1.61 -10.17
N LEU A 36 -10.71 0.39 -10.58
CA LEU A 36 -9.94 -0.38 -11.56
C LEU A 36 -9.88 0.31 -12.93
N ASN A 37 -10.99 0.85 -13.42
CA ASN A 37 -11.03 1.60 -14.67
C ASN A 37 -10.17 2.86 -14.63
N ALA A 38 -10.15 3.56 -13.50
CA ALA A 38 -9.26 4.70 -13.30
C ALA A 38 -7.78 4.27 -13.24
N LEU A 39 -7.49 3.14 -12.59
CA LEU A 39 -6.14 2.58 -12.48
C LEU A 39 -5.59 2.17 -13.85
N PHE A 40 -6.42 1.52 -14.67
CA PHE A 40 -5.99 1.04 -16.00
C PHE A 40 -5.97 2.13 -17.07
N ASP A 41 -6.54 3.30 -16.81
CA ASP A 41 -6.43 4.52 -17.63
C ASP A 41 -6.69 4.26 -19.12
N GLY A 42 -7.80 3.60 -19.43
CA GLY A 42 -8.23 3.28 -20.79
C GLY A 42 -7.47 2.15 -21.49
N LYS A 43 -6.38 1.62 -20.93
CA LYS A 43 -5.68 0.42 -21.45
C LYS A 43 -6.61 -0.80 -21.42
N GLN A 44 -7.51 -0.83 -20.46
CA GLN A 44 -8.50 -1.87 -20.26
C GLN A 44 -9.76 -1.24 -19.68
N VAL A 45 -10.93 -1.69 -20.12
CA VAL A 45 -12.23 -1.33 -19.55
C VAL A 45 -12.82 -2.58 -18.93
N ILE A 46 -13.17 -2.48 -17.64
CA ILE A 46 -13.84 -3.51 -16.87
C ILE A 46 -15.30 -3.12 -16.77
N GLU A 47 -16.18 -3.98 -17.24
CA GLU A 47 -17.63 -3.78 -17.22
C GLU A 47 -18.26 -4.44 -16.00
N ASP A 48 -17.75 -5.60 -15.60
CA ASP A 48 -18.21 -6.35 -14.43
C ASP A 48 -17.07 -7.11 -13.76
N VAL A 49 -17.27 -7.45 -12.48
CA VAL A 49 -16.39 -8.34 -11.72
C VAL A 49 -17.21 -9.37 -10.95
N THR A 50 -16.65 -10.56 -10.81
CA THR A 50 -17.16 -11.62 -9.93
C THR A 50 -16.17 -11.82 -8.79
N TYR A 51 -16.62 -11.67 -7.54
CA TYR A 51 -15.76 -11.93 -6.38
C TYR A 51 -15.47 -13.41 -6.24
N LEU A 52 -14.22 -13.73 -5.94
CA LEU A 52 -13.71 -15.07 -5.71
C LEU A 52 -13.38 -15.27 -4.25
N ASN A 53 -13.13 -16.53 -3.87
CA ASN A 53 -12.73 -16.84 -2.49
C ASN A 53 -11.36 -16.21 -2.19
N THR A 54 -11.31 -15.37 -1.18
CA THR A 54 -10.08 -14.71 -0.74
C THR A 54 -9.19 -15.59 0.14
N GLU A 55 -9.70 -16.71 0.66
CA GLU A 55 -8.95 -17.65 1.48
C GLU A 55 -8.52 -18.86 0.63
N HIS A 56 -7.23 -18.97 0.39
CA HIS A 56 -6.64 -20.12 -0.29
C HIS A 56 -5.93 -21.01 0.70
N LEU A 57 -6.57 -22.14 0.97
CA LEU A 57 -5.95 -23.25 1.71
C LEU A 57 -4.93 -23.91 0.78
N GLY A 58 -3.69 -24.08 1.22
CA GLY A 58 -2.71 -24.84 0.47
C GLY A 58 -3.21 -26.26 0.16
N SER A 59 -2.62 -26.89 -0.85
CA SER A 59 -2.99 -28.25 -1.29
C SER A 59 -2.74 -29.33 -0.23
N LYS A 60 -1.97 -29.00 0.79
CA LYS A 60 -1.66 -29.86 1.95
C LYS A 60 -1.86 -29.07 3.24
N GLU A 61 -2.15 -29.77 4.32
CA GLU A 61 -2.33 -29.18 5.67
C GLU A 61 -1.09 -28.40 6.15
N THR A 62 0.09 -28.68 5.55
CA THR A 62 1.37 -28.00 5.82
C THR A 62 1.58 -26.73 4.99
N ASP A 63 0.78 -26.50 3.97
CA ASP A 63 0.95 -25.36 3.09
C ASP A 63 0.48 -24.07 3.80
N ARG A 64 1.19 -22.97 3.58
CA ARG A 64 0.78 -21.67 4.12
C ARG A 64 -0.51 -21.20 3.44
N ARG A 65 -1.45 -20.73 4.24
CA ARG A 65 -2.66 -20.07 3.76
C ARG A 65 -2.28 -18.72 3.15
N ALA A 66 -2.88 -18.40 2.01
CA ALA A 66 -2.90 -17.04 1.49
C ALA A 66 -4.30 -16.47 1.73
N VAL A 67 -4.35 -15.26 2.28
CA VAL A 67 -5.60 -14.51 2.47
C VAL A 67 -5.41 -13.19 1.77
N PHE A 68 -6.32 -12.89 0.85
CA PHE A 68 -6.32 -11.65 0.06
C PHE A 68 -7.38 -10.69 0.59
N ASP A 69 -7.14 -9.39 0.48
CA ASP A 69 -8.13 -8.41 0.87
C ASP A 69 -9.30 -8.40 -0.11
N VAL A 70 -9.00 -8.35 -1.43
CA VAL A 70 -9.99 -8.48 -2.51
C VAL A 70 -9.42 -9.39 -3.60
N TYR A 71 -10.23 -10.35 -4.03
CA TYR A 71 -9.91 -11.23 -5.17
C TYR A 71 -11.12 -11.35 -6.07
N CYS A 72 -10.97 -11.03 -7.34
CA CYS A 72 -12.06 -11.06 -8.30
C CYS A 72 -11.59 -11.45 -9.70
N GLU A 73 -12.56 -11.74 -10.56
CA GLU A 73 -12.40 -12.02 -11.98
C GLU A 73 -13.26 -11.05 -12.77
N ASN A 74 -12.75 -10.50 -13.86
CA ASN A 74 -13.54 -9.67 -14.76
C ASN A 74 -14.28 -10.51 -15.81
N GLU A 75 -15.07 -9.85 -16.66
CA GLU A 75 -15.85 -10.48 -17.73
C GLU A 75 -15.02 -11.23 -18.78
N LYS A 76 -13.70 -11.00 -18.84
CA LYS A 76 -12.73 -11.67 -19.74
C LYS A 76 -12.05 -12.88 -19.10
N GLY A 77 -12.37 -13.18 -17.84
CA GLY A 77 -11.74 -14.24 -17.07
C GLY A 77 -10.35 -13.86 -16.52
N GLU A 78 -9.98 -12.57 -16.54
CA GLU A 78 -8.73 -12.09 -16.00
C GLU A 78 -8.84 -11.95 -14.48
N LYS A 79 -7.80 -12.34 -13.76
CA LYS A 79 -7.77 -12.38 -12.30
C LYS A 79 -7.16 -11.11 -11.73
N ILE A 80 -7.85 -10.51 -10.77
CA ILE A 80 -7.44 -9.27 -10.12
C ILE A 80 -7.39 -9.48 -8.62
N LEU A 81 -6.22 -9.23 -8.07
CA LEU A 81 -5.89 -9.38 -6.66
C LEU A 81 -5.48 -8.02 -6.12
N ILE A 82 -6.15 -7.55 -5.06
CA ILE A 82 -5.87 -6.24 -4.47
C ILE A 82 -5.55 -6.42 -2.99
N GLU A 83 -4.45 -5.80 -2.56
CA GLU A 83 -3.94 -5.82 -1.20
C GLU A 83 -3.75 -4.41 -0.68
N MET A 84 -4.29 -4.12 0.49
CA MET A 84 -4.03 -2.89 1.24
C MET A 84 -2.96 -3.15 2.30
N GLN A 85 -1.76 -2.63 2.07
CA GLN A 85 -0.65 -2.84 2.99
C GLN A 85 -0.44 -1.64 3.90
N ARG A 86 -0.65 -1.84 5.20
CA ARG A 86 -0.60 -0.77 6.23
C ARG A 86 0.81 -0.27 6.52
N GLY A 87 1.79 -1.14 6.38
CA GLY A 87 3.19 -0.82 6.64
C GLY A 87 4.13 -1.79 5.96
N GLU A 88 5.37 -1.36 5.91
CA GLU A 88 6.42 -2.14 5.31
C GLU A 88 6.56 -3.50 6.00
N GLN A 89 6.60 -4.53 5.20
CA GLN A 89 6.87 -5.89 5.66
C GLN A 89 8.12 -6.38 4.95
N GLN A 90 9.01 -6.95 5.72
CA GLN A 90 10.17 -7.64 5.16
C GLN A 90 9.68 -8.66 4.11
N PHE A 91 10.34 -8.67 2.95
CA PHE A 91 9.98 -9.55 1.83
C PHE A 91 8.58 -9.30 1.22
N PHE A 92 8.11 -8.05 1.21
CA PHE A 92 6.82 -7.71 0.58
C PHE A 92 6.79 -8.10 -0.91
N LYS A 93 7.85 -7.85 -1.67
CA LYS A 93 7.95 -8.18 -3.09
C LYS A 93 7.86 -9.70 -3.31
N ASP A 94 8.59 -10.49 -2.51
CA ASP A 94 8.53 -11.96 -2.54
C ASP A 94 7.10 -12.47 -2.27
N ARG A 95 6.43 -11.89 -1.28
CA ARG A 95 5.04 -12.23 -0.94
C ARG A 95 4.08 -11.90 -2.08
N SER A 96 4.22 -10.76 -2.73
CA SER A 96 3.35 -10.39 -3.85
C SER A 96 3.50 -11.34 -5.03
N ILE A 97 4.75 -11.77 -5.35
CA ILE A 97 5.03 -12.80 -6.36
C ILE A 97 4.41 -14.14 -5.93
N TYR A 98 4.61 -14.55 -4.68
CA TYR A 98 4.00 -15.78 -4.16
C TYR A 98 2.47 -15.75 -4.28
N TYR A 99 1.82 -14.64 -3.96
CA TYR A 99 0.37 -14.48 -4.08
C TYR A 99 -0.09 -14.59 -5.54
N ALA A 100 0.66 -14.05 -6.50
CA ALA A 100 0.35 -14.18 -7.93
C ALA A 100 0.33 -15.63 -8.42
N THR A 101 1.01 -16.55 -7.73
CA THR A 101 1.02 -17.98 -8.13
C THR A 101 -0.33 -18.66 -7.94
N TYR A 102 -1.18 -18.19 -7.03
CA TYR A 102 -2.49 -18.80 -6.78
C TYR A 102 -3.43 -18.63 -7.98
N PRO A 103 -3.74 -17.41 -8.46
CA PRO A 103 -4.57 -17.22 -9.64
C PRO A 103 -3.98 -17.83 -10.91
N ILE A 104 -2.65 -17.98 -11.02
CA ILE A 104 -2.03 -18.69 -12.14
C ILE A 104 -2.34 -20.19 -12.06
N ARG A 105 -2.17 -20.82 -10.90
CA ARG A 105 -2.40 -22.24 -10.70
C ARG A 105 -3.86 -22.63 -10.81
N GLU A 106 -4.78 -21.79 -10.40
CA GLU A 106 -6.23 -22.02 -10.49
C GLU A 106 -6.75 -22.12 -11.93
N GLN A 107 -6.01 -21.59 -12.90
CA GLN A 107 -6.38 -21.69 -14.32
C GLN A 107 -6.12 -23.09 -14.89
N ALA A 108 -5.30 -23.91 -14.21
CA ALA A 108 -5.00 -25.28 -14.62
C ALA A 108 -6.02 -26.25 -13.97
N ILE A 109 -7.21 -26.36 -14.55
CA ILE A 109 -8.30 -27.21 -14.04
C ILE A 109 -8.03 -28.67 -14.39
N LYS A 110 -8.02 -29.56 -13.38
CA LYS A 110 -7.82 -30.99 -13.59
C LYS A 110 -8.99 -31.60 -14.37
N GLY A 111 -8.68 -32.29 -15.46
CA GLY A 111 -9.67 -33.01 -16.28
C GLY A 111 -10.17 -32.22 -17.47
N GLU A 112 -9.81 -30.96 -17.64
CA GLU A 112 -10.04 -30.18 -18.85
C GLU A 112 -8.82 -30.22 -19.78
N ILE A 113 -9.06 -30.06 -21.08
CA ILE A 113 -7.98 -29.88 -22.06
C ILE A 113 -7.48 -28.43 -21.85
N TRP A 114 -6.24 -28.30 -21.44
CA TRP A 114 -5.61 -27.01 -21.28
C TRP A 114 -4.35 -26.94 -22.14
N ASP A 115 -4.29 -25.93 -22.99
CA ASP A 115 -3.19 -25.66 -23.93
C ASP A 115 -2.13 -24.71 -23.34
N TYR A 116 -2.14 -24.49 -22.03
CA TYR A 116 -1.26 -23.56 -21.30
C TYR A 116 -1.51 -22.06 -21.58
N GLU A 117 -2.60 -21.69 -22.26
CA GLU A 117 -2.95 -20.29 -22.39
C GLU A 117 -3.43 -19.74 -21.03
N LEU A 118 -2.72 -18.74 -20.49
CA LEU A 118 -3.11 -18.03 -19.28
C LEU A 118 -3.95 -16.81 -19.62
N LYS A 119 -4.99 -16.57 -18.82
CA LYS A 119 -5.63 -15.26 -18.71
C LYS A 119 -4.74 -14.35 -17.86
N ALA A 120 -4.89 -13.03 -18.04
CA ALA A 120 -4.07 -12.08 -17.31
C ALA A 120 -4.32 -12.13 -15.80
N VAL A 121 -3.26 -11.88 -15.05
CA VAL A 121 -3.27 -11.77 -13.59
C VAL A 121 -2.72 -10.39 -13.20
N TYR A 122 -3.51 -9.64 -12.48
CA TYR A 122 -3.14 -8.33 -11.95
C TYR A 122 -3.03 -8.41 -10.43
N VAL A 123 -1.88 -8.02 -9.89
CA VAL A 123 -1.66 -7.90 -8.45
C VAL A 123 -1.47 -6.43 -8.12
N ILE A 124 -2.42 -5.86 -7.39
CA ILE A 124 -2.46 -4.44 -7.07
C ILE A 124 -2.17 -4.27 -5.59
N GLY A 125 -1.06 -3.62 -5.25
CA GLY A 125 -0.67 -3.28 -3.89
C GLY A 125 -0.87 -1.79 -3.61
N ILE A 126 -1.77 -1.45 -2.67
CA ILE A 126 -1.94 -0.08 -2.17
C ILE A 126 -1.11 0.02 -0.90
N LEU A 127 0.02 0.73 -0.97
CA LEU A 127 1.07 0.72 0.05
C LEU A 127 1.03 2.01 0.88
N ASN A 128 0.84 1.88 2.20
CA ASN A 128 0.97 3.00 3.14
C ASN A 128 2.44 3.22 3.57
N PHE A 129 3.38 2.84 2.74
CA PHE A 129 4.82 3.04 2.89
C PHE A 129 5.46 3.23 1.52
N ALA A 130 6.71 3.71 1.49
CA ALA A 130 7.52 3.80 0.29
C ALA A 130 8.40 2.54 0.16
N LEU A 131 8.65 2.10 -1.09
CA LEU A 131 9.60 1.02 -1.37
C LEU A 131 11.03 1.61 -1.34
N ASP A 132 11.87 1.16 -0.41
CA ASP A 132 13.18 1.75 -0.13
C ASP A 132 14.18 1.68 -1.30
N ASP A 133 14.10 0.65 -2.11
CA ASP A 133 15.00 0.38 -3.23
C ASP A 133 14.55 1.04 -4.53
N VAL A 134 13.48 1.84 -4.51
CA VAL A 134 13.01 2.58 -5.68
C VAL A 134 13.23 4.07 -5.48
N SER A 135 14.31 4.59 -6.06
CA SER A 135 14.68 6.02 -6.00
C SER A 135 13.73 6.94 -6.79
N SER A 136 12.74 6.39 -7.48
CA SER A 136 11.77 7.15 -8.26
C SER A 136 10.86 7.99 -7.36
N SER A 137 10.63 9.24 -7.76
CA SER A 137 9.59 10.09 -7.16
C SER A 137 8.17 9.67 -7.54
N SER A 138 8.01 8.74 -8.49
CA SER A 138 6.72 8.20 -8.89
C SER A 138 6.07 7.42 -7.74
N PHE A 139 4.79 7.66 -7.52
CA PHE A 139 3.99 6.91 -6.55
C PHE A 139 3.32 5.68 -7.15
N ARG A 140 3.36 5.51 -8.49
CA ARG A 140 2.79 4.38 -9.23
C ARG A 140 3.90 3.62 -9.95
N HIS A 141 3.95 2.31 -9.72
CA HIS A 141 4.87 1.39 -10.38
C HIS A 141 4.07 0.30 -11.07
N GLU A 142 4.35 0.07 -12.35
CA GLU A 142 3.81 -1.04 -13.14
C GLU A 142 4.97 -1.98 -13.47
N VAL A 143 4.92 -3.20 -12.96
CA VAL A 143 6.00 -4.18 -13.05
C VAL A 143 5.53 -5.38 -13.86
N LYS A 144 6.30 -5.77 -14.86
CA LYS A 144 6.05 -6.91 -15.75
C LYS A 144 7.31 -7.75 -15.94
N LEU A 145 7.15 -8.95 -16.45
CA LEU A 145 8.28 -9.75 -16.91
C LEU A 145 8.85 -9.14 -18.18
N MET A 146 10.14 -8.82 -18.17
CA MET A 146 10.83 -8.24 -19.34
C MET A 146 12.13 -8.97 -19.63
N ASP A 147 12.53 -8.97 -20.88
CA ASP A 147 13.87 -9.36 -21.31
C ASP A 147 14.88 -8.29 -20.87
N THR A 148 15.84 -8.67 -20.04
CA THR A 148 16.82 -7.73 -19.48
C THR A 148 17.88 -7.26 -20.50
N THR A 149 17.97 -7.93 -21.67
CA THR A 149 18.90 -7.57 -22.74
C THR A 149 18.28 -6.61 -23.73
N THR A 150 17.03 -6.88 -24.16
CA THR A 150 16.31 -6.05 -25.14
C THR A 150 15.50 -4.92 -24.50
N HIS A 151 15.21 -5.03 -23.19
CA HIS A 151 14.30 -4.16 -22.43
C HIS A 151 12.85 -4.19 -22.96
N GLU A 152 12.46 -5.26 -23.64
CA GLU A 152 11.09 -5.47 -24.10
C GLU A 152 10.30 -6.30 -23.10
N VAL A 153 8.98 -6.07 -23.05
CA VAL A 153 8.08 -6.89 -22.23
C VAL A 153 7.99 -8.29 -22.82
N PHE A 154 8.51 -9.28 -22.11
CA PHE A 154 8.49 -10.68 -22.51
C PHE A 154 7.12 -11.32 -22.31
N PHE A 155 6.43 -10.97 -21.23
CA PHE A 155 5.12 -11.51 -20.91
C PHE A 155 4.26 -10.43 -20.23
N ASP A 156 3.15 -10.07 -20.84
CA ASP A 156 2.27 -8.95 -20.44
C ASP A 156 1.06 -9.37 -19.59
N LYS A 157 0.74 -10.68 -19.55
CA LYS A 157 -0.40 -11.20 -18.79
C LYS A 157 -0.14 -11.37 -17.28
N LEU A 158 1.06 -11.05 -16.77
CA LEU A 158 1.34 -10.96 -15.35
C LEU A 158 1.83 -9.55 -15.04
N THR A 159 1.00 -8.78 -14.34
CA THR A 159 1.28 -7.37 -14.03
C THR A 159 1.11 -7.10 -12.55
N PHE A 160 2.13 -6.49 -11.95
CA PHE A 160 2.05 -5.94 -10.59
C PHE A 160 1.93 -4.43 -10.68
N VAL A 161 1.00 -3.86 -9.92
CA VAL A 161 0.84 -2.42 -9.78
C VAL A 161 1.01 -2.06 -8.32
N TYR A 162 2.02 -1.25 -7.99
CA TYR A 162 2.23 -0.76 -6.63
C TYR A 162 1.95 0.73 -6.57
N LEU A 163 1.15 1.13 -5.58
CA LEU A 163 0.72 2.51 -5.33
C LEU A 163 1.27 2.95 -3.99
N GLU A 164 2.35 3.73 -4.00
CA GLU A 164 3.02 4.25 -2.80
C GLU A 164 2.31 5.50 -2.29
N MET A 165 1.33 5.33 -1.43
CA MET A 165 0.47 6.42 -0.94
C MET A 165 1.22 7.57 -0.24
N PRO A 166 2.34 7.36 0.48
CA PRO A 166 3.12 8.47 1.03
C PRO A 166 3.66 9.42 -0.03
N LYS A 167 3.99 8.94 -1.23
CA LYS A 167 4.53 9.75 -2.34
C LYS A 167 3.44 10.52 -3.13
N PHE A 168 2.16 10.24 -2.90
CA PHE A 168 1.07 11.02 -3.50
C PHE A 168 0.83 12.29 -2.69
N HIS A 169 1.08 13.47 -3.28
CA HIS A 169 1.01 14.76 -2.57
C HIS A 169 0.01 15.75 -3.17
N LYS A 170 -0.73 15.37 -4.25
CA LYS A 170 -1.70 16.28 -4.89
C LYS A 170 -2.78 16.73 -3.91
N THR A 171 -3.05 18.03 -3.92
CA THR A 171 -4.17 18.67 -3.23
C THR A 171 -5.46 18.53 -4.03
N GLU A 172 -6.61 18.88 -3.44
CA GLU A 172 -7.91 18.83 -4.14
C GLU A 172 -7.91 19.62 -5.46
N GLN A 173 -7.19 20.73 -5.52
CA GLN A 173 -7.12 21.62 -6.69
C GLN A 173 -6.23 21.06 -7.82
N GLU A 174 -5.44 20.05 -7.54
CA GLU A 174 -4.48 19.43 -8.48
C GLU A 174 -4.95 18.07 -9.01
N LEU A 175 -6.23 17.72 -8.79
CA LEU A 175 -6.82 16.45 -9.19
C LEU A 175 -7.28 16.50 -10.65
N ASP A 176 -6.35 16.25 -11.58
CA ASP A 176 -6.61 16.36 -13.03
C ASP A 176 -7.29 15.11 -13.60
N THR A 177 -6.98 13.94 -13.07
CA THR A 177 -7.46 12.66 -13.59
C THR A 177 -8.38 11.95 -12.59
N LEU A 178 -9.21 11.03 -13.09
CA LEU A 178 -10.03 10.18 -12.22
C LEU A 178 -9.16 9.35 -11.27
N PHE A 179 -7.97 8.93 -11.73
CA PHE A 179 -7.02 8.21 -10.91
C PHE A 179 -6.45 9.08 -9.76
N ASP A 180 -6.12 10.36 -10.02
CA ASP A 180 -5.72 11.29 -8.95
C ASP A 180 -6.81 11.41 -7.87
N LYS A 181 -8.08 11.51 -8.30
CA LYS A 181 -9.24 11.57 -7.39
C LYS A 181 -9.34 10.34 -6.51
N TRP A 182 -9.11 9.15 -7.07
CA TRP A 182 -9.07 7.91 -6.30
C TRP A 182 -7.93 7.89 -5.29
N MET A 183 -6.73 8.29 -5.68
CA MET A 183 -5.58 8.36 -4.77
C MET A 183 -5.82 9.35 -3.64
N PHE A 184 -6.41 10.51 -3.96
CA PHE A 184 -6.78 11.51 -2.97
C PHE A 184 -7.79 10.96 -1.95
N VAL A 185 -8.86 10.31 -2.41
CA VAL A 185 -9.87 9.71 -1.55
C VAL A 185 -9.25 8.64 -0.65
N LEU A 186 -8.53 7.68 -1.22
CA LEU A 186 -7.87 6.62 -0.43
C LEU A 186 -6.94 7.18 0.66
N LYS A 187 -6.24 8.28 0.37
CA LYS A 187 -5.32 8.90 1.32
C LYS A 187 -6.03 9.70 2.40
N ASN A 188 -7.13 10.38 2.07
CA ASN A 188 -7.67 11.43 2.91
C ASN A 188 -9.06 11.13 3.51
N LEU A 189 -9.78 10.09 3.04
CA LEU A 189 -11.19 9.83 3.38
C LEU A 189 -11.50 9.95 4.88
N ALA A 190 -10.69 9.33 5.75
CA ALA A 190 -10.88 9.38 7.20
C ALA A 190 -10.79 10.78 7.82
N ARG A 191 -10.18 11.74 7.11
CA ARG A 191 -9.99 13.12 7.59
C ARG A 191 -11.03 14.09 7.01
N LEU A 192 -11.80 13.65 6.02
CA LEU A 192 -12.80 14.48 5.38
C LEU A 192 -14.04 14.59 6.25
N MET A 193 -14.56 15.80 6.41
CA MET A 193 -15.83 16.05 7.10
C MET A 193 -16.99 16.18 6.12
N GLU A 194 -16.69 16.46 4.84
CA GLU A 194 -17.64 16.55 3.75
C GLU A 194 -16.97 16.08 2.45
N ARG A 195 -17.78 15.79 1.44
CA ARG A 195 -17.26 15.41 0.13
C ARG A 195 -16.68 16.63 -0.58
N PRO A 196 -15.41 16.58 -1.03
CA PRO A 196 -14.79 17.64 -1.82
C PRO A 196 -15.56 17.96 -3.11
N THR A 197 -15.52 19.21 -3.52
CA THR A 197 -16.20 19.69 -4.75
C THR A 197 -15.59 19.09 -6.02
N ALA A 198 -14.34 18.71 -5.98
CA ALA A 198 -13.66 18.03 -7.08
C ALA A 198 -14.14 16.58 -7.33
N LEU A 199 -14.89 15.97 -6.38
CA LEU A 199 -15.31 14.56 -6.41
C LEU A 199 -16.81 14.45 -6.72
N GLN A 200 -17.23 14.85 -7.93
CA GLN A 200 -18.64 14.91 -8.31
C GLN A 200 -19.12 13.70 -9.10
N GLU A 201 -18.24 12.83 -9.53
CA GLU A 201 -18.59 11.63 -10.28
C GLU A 201 -19.49 10.70 -9.45
N ARG A 202 -20.42 10.02 -10.13
CA ARG A 202 -21.39 9.11 -9.48
C ARG A 202 -20.74 8.08 -8.58
N VAL A 203 -19.58 7.55 -8.97
CA VAL A 203 -18.85 6.55 -8.20
C VAL A 203 -18.41 7.08 -6.83
N PHE A 204 -17.98 8.35 -6.74
CA PHE A 204 -17.62 8.94 -5.46
C PHE A 204 -18.83 9.22 -4.59
N ASN A 205 -20.02 9.57 -5.18
CA ASN A 205 -21.25 9.65 -4.40
C ASN A 205 -21.50 8.33 -3.68
N ARG A 206 -21.43 7.21 -4.42
CA ARG A 206 -21.62 5.87 -3.87
C ARG A 206 -20.59 5.53 -2.82
N LEU A 207 -19.32 5.90 -3.05
CA LEU A 207 -18.23 5.66 -2.09
C LEU A 207 -18.47 6.41 -0.77
N PHE A 208 -18.82 7.71 -0.83
CA PHE A 208 -19.06 8.52 0.37
C PHE A 208 -20.29 8.05 1.14
N GLU A 209 -21.36 7.61 0.45
CA GLU A 209 -22.52 6.98 1.07
C GLU A 209 -22.14 5.69 1.80
N ALA A 210 -21.38 4.80 1.16
CA ALA A 210 -20.93 3.53 1.76
C ALA A 210 -19.93 3.74 2.91
N ALA A 211 -19.17 4.83 2.88
CA ALA A 211 -18.14 5.14 3.87
C ALA A 211 -18.68 5.87 5.10
N GLU A 212 -19.94 6.38 5.08
CA GLU A 212 -20.49 7.22 6.16
C GLU A 212 -20.83 6.40 7.40
N ILE A 213 -20.05 6.58 8.48
CA ILE A 213 -20.14 5.80 9.72
C ILE A 213 -21.53 5.92 10.38
N ALA A 214 -22.17 7.10 10.26
CA ALA A 214 -23.50 7.34 10.84
C ALA A 214 -24.60 6.44 10.24
N GLN A 215 -24.36 5.83 9.08
CA GLN A 215 -25.30 4.94 8.39
C GLN A 215 -25.09 3.46 8.74
N PHE A 216 -24.08 3.13 9.55
CA PHE A 216 -23.77 1.74 9.89
C PHE A 216 -24.81 1.13 10.82
N SER A 217 -25.09 -0.15 10.57
CA SER A 217 -25.76 -0.99 11.58
C SER A 217 -24.87 -1.11 12.83
N LYS A 218 -25.43 -1.55 13.93
CA LYS A 218 -24.65 -1.76 15.17
C LYS A 218 -23.55 -2.79 14.97
N GLU A 219 -23.80 -3.82 14.17
CA GLU A 219 -22.85 -4.89 13.85
C GLU A 219 -21.68 -4.33 13.02
N ASN A 220 -21.99 -3.54 11.99
CA ASN A 220 -20.96 -2.91 11.15
C ASN A 220 -20.15 -1.88 11.92
N LEU A 221 -20.79 -1.10 12.79
CA LEU A 221 -20.08 -0.15 13.64
C LEU A 221 -19.10 -0.86 14.57
N TYR A 222 -19.55 -1.94 15.23
CA TYR A 222 -18.70 -2.75 16.10
C TYR A 222 -17.51 -3.34 15.34
N ALA A 223 -17.76 -3.96 14.18
CA ALA A 223 -16.70 -4.55 13.34
C ALA A 223 -15.69 -3.47 12.85
N TYR A 224 -16.17 -2.28 12.50
CA TYR A 224 -15.31 -1.16 12.15
C TYR A 224 -14.46 -0.70 13.33
N GLU A 225 -15.05 -0.52 14.51
CA GLU A 225 -14.33 -0.08 15.71
C GLU A 225 -13.22 -1.07 16.12
N GLU A 226 -13.50 -2.38 16.05
CA GLU A 226 -12.49 -3.42 16.30
C GLU A 226 -11.33 -3.34 15.26
N SER A 227 -11.68 -3.20 13.98
CA SER A 227 -10.67 -3.06 12.91
C SER A 227 -9.85 -1.77 13.05
N LEU A 228 -10.50 -0.67 13.45
CA LEU A 228 -9.84 0.62 13.70
C LEU A 228 -8.91 0.56 14.91
N LYS A 229 -9.30 -0.16 15.96
CA LYS A 229 -8.44 -0.41 17.12
C LYS A 229 -7.16 -1.14 16.71
N VAL A 230 -7.29 -2.25 15.96
CA VAL A 230 -6.12 -2.98 15.42
C VAL A 230 -5.21 -2.08 14.59
N TYR A 231 -5.79 -1.21 13.76
CA TYR A 231 -5.03 -0.25 12.97
C TYR A 231 -4.28 0.76 13.84
N ARG A 232 -4.93 1.32 14.88
CA ARG A 232 -4.32 2.29 15.81
C ARG A 232 -3.22 1.65 16.66
N ASP A 233 -3.46 0.45 17.17
CA ASP A 233 -2.47 -0.29 17.95
C ASP A 233 -1.21 -0.57 17.15
N TRP A 234 -1.38 -0.98 15.89
CA TRP A 234 -0.27 -1.21 14.98
C TRP A 234 0.54 0.08 14.72
N ASN A 235 -0.11 1.21 14.41
CA ASN A 235 0.54 2.50 14.22
C ASN A 235 1.31 2.92 15.48
N ASN A 236 0.73 2.77 16.66
CA ASN A 236 1.39 3.11 17.93
C ASN A 236 2.68 2.29 18.16
N VAL A 237 2.67 1.01 17.78
CA VAL A 237 3.88 0.15 17.86
C VAL A 237 4.97 0.65 16.93
N ILE A 238 4.62 0.97 15.67
CA ILE A 238 5.56 1.49 14.68
C ILE A 238 6.13 2.84 15.11
N ASP A 239 5.28 3.79 15.49
CA ASP A 239 5.71 5.11 15.95
C ASP A 239 6.66 5.01 17.16
N THR A 240 6.35 4.12 18.10
CA THR A 240 7.21 3.86 19.26
C THR A 240 8.56 3.27 18.83
N ALA A 241 8.59 2.35 17.86
CA ALA A 241 9.81 1.76 17.36
C ALA A 241 10.69 2.80 16.64
N ILE A 242 10.08 3.66 15.82
CA ILE A 242 10.76 4.76 15.12
C ILE A 242 11.37 5.73 16.14
N GLN A 243 10.60 6.18 17.12
CA GLN A 243 11.10 7.12 18.16
C GLN A 243 12.28 6.53 18.94
N LYS A 244 12.19 5.25 19.34
CA LYS A 244 13.31 4.55 20.01
C LYS A 244 14.53 4.42 19.10
N GLY A 245 14.33 4.13 17.81
CA GLY A 245 15.41 4.05 16.82
C GLY A 245 16.13 5.39 16.64
N ILE A 246 15.37 6.47 16.51
CA ILE A 246 15.93 7.84 16.41
C ILE A 246 16.72 8.21 17.69
N ALA A 247 16.14 7.98 18.86
CA ALA A 247 16.80 8.31 20.13
C ALA A 247 18.14 7.55 20.27
N ARG A 248 18.15 6.25 19.97
CA ARG A 248 19.35 5.42 19.99
C ARG A 248 20.39 5.87 18.95
N GLY A 249 19.96 6.18 17.73
CA GLY A 249 20.85 6.67 16.67
C GLY A 249 21.49 8.03 17.04
N MET A 250 20.73 8.92 17.68
CA MET A 250 21.26 10.19 18.20
C MET A 250 22.31 9.97 19.30
N GLU A 251 22.04 9.08 20.25
CA GLU A 251 22.97 8.74 21.34
C GLU A 251 24.27 8.13 20.79
N GLU A 252 24.17 7.13 19.91
CA GLU A 252 25.32 6.50 19.27
C GLU A 252 26.13 7.48 18.40
N GLY A 253 25.43 8.38 17.68
CA GLY A 253 26.05 9.42 16.86
C GLY A 253 26.79 10.47 17.71
N LEU A 254 26.22 10.86 18.86
CA LEU A 254 26.87 11.80 19.79
C LEU A 254 28.15 11.20 20.37
N VAL A 255 28.09 9.96 20.84
CA VAL A 255 29.26 9.26 21.42
C VAL A 255 30.38 9.16 20.39
N LYS A 256 30.08 8.68 19.18
CA LYS A 256 31.07 8.59 18.08
C LYS A 256 31.65 9.96 17.71
N GLY A 257 30.79 10.97 17.59
CA GLY A 257 31.25 12.33 17.27
C GLY A 257 32.15 12.92 18.35
N MET A 258 31.89 12.65 19.63
CA MET A 258 32.76 13.06 20.73
C MET A 258 34.11 12.32 20.70
N GLU A 259 34.12 11.02 20.50
CA GLU A 259 35.34 10.20 20.39
C GLU A 259 36.24 10.67 19.23
N GLU A 260 35.64 10.84 18.03
CA GLU A 260 36.36 11.34 16.85
C GLU A 260 36.88 12.77 17.06
N GLY A 261 36.09 13.65 17.68
CA GLY A 261 36.48 15.03 18.01
C GLY A 261 37.65 15.09 18.97
N ILE A 262 37.65 14.27 20.01
CA ILE A 262 38.75 14.17 20.99
C ILE A 262 40.01 13.64 20.30
N ALA A 263 39.89 12.59 19.49
CA ALA A 263 41.04 12.00 18.76
C ALA A 263 41.70 13.02 17.80
N LYS A 264 40.91 13.73 17.00
CA LYS A 264 41.39 14.78 16.09
C LYS A 264 42.03 15.96 16.86
N GLY A 265 41.37 16.41 17.93
CA GLY A 265 41.89 17.51 18.76
C GLY A 265 43.23 17.17 19.43
N MET A 266 43.41 15.91 19.88
CA MET A 266 44.68 15.45 20.43
C MET A 266 45.75 15.38 19.33
N GLU A 267 45.46 14.85 18.15
CA GLU A 267 46.40 14.76 17.03
C GLU A 267 46.87 16.15 16.58
N GLU A 268 45.93 17.09 16.36
CA GLU A 268 46.25 18.48 15.99
C GLU A 268 47.05 19.23 17.12
N GLY A 269 46.68 18.96 18.38
CA GLY A 269 47.39 19.56 19.51
C GLY A 269 48.86 19.09 19.63
N ILE A 270 49.08 17.78 19.41
CA ILE A 270 50.44 17.21 19.39
C ILE A 270 51.22 17.75 18.22
N ALA A 271 50.64 17.81 17.02
CA ALA A 271 51.30 18.33 15.82
C ALA A 271 51.74 19.79 16.00
N LYS A 272 50.86 20.68 16.49
CA LYS A 272 51.15 22.07 16.78
C LYS A 272 52.20 22.24 17.87
N GLY A 273 52.11 21.46 18.94
CA GLY A 273 53.08 21.46 20.03
C GLY A 273 54.50 21.06 19.57
N MET A 274 54.61 20.08 18.70
CA MET A 274 55.89 19.68 18.05
C MET A 274 56.46 20.76 17.15
N GLU A 275 55.60 21.40 16.30
CA GLU A 275 56.03 22.47 15.40
C GLU A 275 56.54 23.72 16.16
N GLU A 276 55.81 24.13 17.20
CA GLU A 276 56.23 25.25 18.04
C GLU A 276 57.47 24.94 18.90
N GLY A 277 57.66 23.67 19.29
CA GLY A 277 58.86 23.23 20.01
C GLY A 277 60.12 23.27 19.13
N ILE A 278 60.02 22.93 17.85
CA ILE A 278 61.15 22.98 16.89
C ILE A 278 61.55 24.42 16.58
N VAL A 279 60.64 25.37 16.56
CA VAL A 279 60.89 26.77 16.23
C VAL A 279 61.58 27.52 17.39
N LYS A 280 61.48 27.04 18.64
CA LYS A 280 62.03 27.71 19.84
C LYS A 280 63.34 27.07 20.35
N GLY A 281 63.83 25.98 19.79
CA GLY A 281 65.11 25.34 20.09
C GLY A 281 66.15 25.65 19.01
#